data_d5ab594a24a499b40fc3c9c88e3cc003
#
_entry.id   d5ab594a24a499b40fc3c9c88e3cc003
#
_cell.length_a   1.000
_cell.length_b   1.000
_cell.length_c   1.000
_cell.angle_alpha   90.00
_cell.angle_beta   90.00
_cell.angle_gamma   90.00
#
_symmetry.space_group_name_H-M   'P 1'
#
loop_
_entity.id
_entity.type
_entity.pdbx_description
1 polymer ?
#
loop_
_entity_poly.entity_id
_entity_poly.type
_entity_poly.pdbx_seq_one_letter_code
_entity_poly.pdbx_strand_id
1 'polypeptide(L)'
;MEEFKTVRELFETFNYGDRINLDSITEIELEGWVKTNRNNGSIGFIELNDGTYFKNIQLVYDKNILGDEEFDKVSHYLTGSALDVKGKFILTPESKQPFEVQVTSIELEGDVDESYPLQKKRHSFEYLREIQHLRPRTNTFNAVFRLRSVLSMAIHEFFQNQGFVYVHTPVLTGITCEGDDMFHVTTKDKDDAYFGRKTLLSGSGQIHVESFCLAFRDVYTFGPTFRSEKSNTRTHASEFWMIEPEIAFADLDDDMSLIEDCVTYCIKYVLENCEEEMKFFNNFVDKTLLDRLNHVLNTPFTIA
;
A
#
# COMPACT_ATOMS: atom_id res chain seq x y z
N MET A 1 -13.79 21.82 19.57
CA MET A 1 -12.39 21.55 19.27
C MET A 1 -12.39 20.35 18.35
N GLU A 2 -11.80 20.44 17.17
CA GLU A 2 -11.58 19.27 16.34
C GLU A 2 -10.49 18.44 17.00
N GLU A 3 -10.81 17.21 17.34
CA GLU A 3 -9.91 16.25 17.95
C GLU A 3 -9.25 15.44 16.83
N PHE A 4 -7.99 15.75 16.51
CA PHE A 4 -7.22 14.94 15.55
C PHE A 4 -6.80 13.65 16.18
N LYS A 5 -7.13 12.53 15.51
CA LYS A 5 -6.86 11.17 16.01
C LYS A 5 -5.81 10.42 15.19
N THR A 6 -5.44 10.95 14.03
CA THR A 6 -4.53 10.26 13.10
C THR A 6 -3.49 11.19 12.51
N VAL A 7 -2.34 10.60 12.18
CA VAL A 7 -1.26 11.29 11.47
C VAL A 7 -1.72 11.78 10.10
N ARG A 8 -2.61 11.05 9.43
CA ARG A 8 -3.20 11.46 8.15
C ARG A 8 -3.96 12.77 8.28
N GLU A 9 -4.88 12.88 9.23
CA GLU A 9 -5.68 14.10 9.45
C GLU A 9 -4.79 15.32 9.68
N LEU A 10 -3.70 15.16 10.44
CA LEU A 10 -2.73 16.23 10.66
C LEU A 10 -2.05 16.66 9.36
N PHE A 11 -1.55 15.72 8.55
CA PHE A 11 -0.89 16.05 7.29
C PHE A 11 -1.87 16.63 6.26
N GLU A 12 -3.08 16.10 6.13
CA GLU A 12 -4.10 16.61 5.22
C GLU A 12 -4.53 18.04 5.61
N THR A 13 -4.64 18.32 6.92
CA THR A 13 -5.05 19.62 7.41
C THR A 13 -3.96 20.69 7.29
N PHE A 14 -2.69 20.35 7.60
CA PHE A 14 -1.63 21.34 7.73
C PHE A 14 -0.64 21.39 6.56
N ASN A 15 -0.67 20.42 5.67
CA ASN A 15 0.24 20.36 4.52
C ASN A 15 -0.20 21.25 3.35
N TYR A 16 -1.49 21.63 3.28
CA TYR A 16 -2.09 22.38 2.16
C TYR A 16 -2.17 23.90 2.38
N GLY A 17 -1.49 24.42 3.38
CA GLY A 17 -1.31 25.88 3.54
C GLY A 17 -2.55 26.68 3.96
N ASP A 18 -3.65 26.04 4.26
CA ASP A 18 -4.79 26.70 4.85
C ASP A 18 -4.46 27.13 6.28
N ARG A 19 -4.45 28.43 6.53
CA ARG A 19 -4.24 29.05 7.84
C ARG A 19 -5.46 28.76 8.73
N ILE A 20 -5.52 27.54 9.25
CA ILE A 20 -6.43 27.25 10.37
C ILE A 20 -5.95 28.06 11.56
N ASN A 21 -6.91 28.64 12.28
CA ASN A 21 -6.63 29.43 13.46
C ASN A 21 -6.01 28.52 14.55
N LEU A 22 -4.69 28.55 14.65
CA LEU A 22 -3.87 27.65 15.47
C LEU A 22 -4.04 27.80 16.98
N ASP A 23 -4.73 28.88 17.42
CA ASP A 23 -5.03 29.10 18.84
C ASP A 23 -5.96 28.03 19.44
N SER A 24 -6.46 27.07 18.62
CA SER A 24 -7.42 26.04 19.04
C SER A 24 -6.84 24.66 19.28
N ILE A 25 -5.61 24.35 18.79
CA ILE A 25 -4.99 23.01 18.97
C ILE A 25 -3.86 23.13 19.99
N THR A 26 -4.17 22.83 21.23
CA THR A 26 -3.20 22.90 22.31
C THR A 26 -2.62 21.57 22.69
N GLU A 27 -3.38 20.49 22.56
CA GLU A 27 -2.97 19.12 22.97
C GLU A 27 -3.54 18.09 22.02
N ILE A 28 -2.74 17.10 21.66
CA ILE A 28 -3.15 15.94 20.83
C ILE A 28 -2.71 14.64 21.50
N GLU A 29 -3.43 13.56 21.17
CA GLU A 29 -3.14 12.20 21.59
C GLU A 29 -3.00 11.32 20.34
N LEU A 30 -1.90 10.56 20.25
CA LEU A 30 -1.56 9.73 19.09
C LEU A 30 -1.03 8.38 19.55
N GLU A 31 -1.56 7.32 18.96
CA GLU A 31 -1.04 5.97 19.08
C GLU A 31 -0.24 5.61 17.83
N GLY A 32 0.85 4.85 17.97
CA GLY A 32 1.64 4.44 16.81
C GLY A 32 2.91 3.69 17.15
N TRP A 33 3.69 3.39 16.12
CA TRP A 33 4.92 2.60 16.23
C TRP A 33 6.16 3.45 16.00
N VAL A 34 7.17 3.23 16.85
CA VAL A 34 8.48 3.85 16.72
C VAL A 34 9.15 3.42 15.42
N LYS A 35 9.50 4.37 14.57
CA LYS A 35 10.34 4.16 13.38
C LYS A 35 11.80 4.45 13.67
N THR A 36 12.07 5.54 14.36
CA THR A 36 13.41 5.88 14.84
C THR A 36 13.32 6.56 16.21
N ASN A 37 14.30 6.34 17.04
CA ASN A 37 14.48 7.05 18.29
C ASN A 37 15.94 7.52 18.40
N ARG A 38 16.15 8.77 18.80
CA ARG A 38 17.48 9.37 18.99
C ARG A 38 17.42 10.48 20.03
N ASN A 39 18.47 10.68 20.79
CA ASN A 39 18.55 11.79 21.75
C ASN A 39 19.98 12.36 21.82
N ASN A 40 20.12 13.53 22.45
CA ASN A 40 21.39 14.18 22.75
C ASN A 40 21.70 14.29 24.26
N GLY A 41 20.97 13.54 25.09
CA GLY A 41 21.06 13.52 26.53
C GLY A 41 20.13 14.49 27.26
N SER A 42 19.53 15.46 26.58
CA SER A 42 18.55 16.43 27.12
C SER A 42 17.27 16.48 26.36
N ILE A 43 17.34 16.36 25.03
CA ILE A 43 16.22 16.36 24.12
C ILE A 43 16.31 15.12 23.25
N GLY A 44 15.19 14.43 23.04
CA GLY A 44 15.10 13.32 22.14
C GLY A 44 14.02 13.48 21.07
N PHE A 45 14.14 12.68 20.03
CA PHE A 45 13.29 12.71 18.84
C PHE A 45 12.87 11.30 18.48
N ILE A 46 11.56 11.07 18.43
CA ILE A 46 10.98 9.84 17.91
C ILE A 46 10.25 10.16 16.60
N GLU A 47 10.52 9.40 15.55
CA GLU A 47 9.62 9.33 14.41
C GLU A 47 8.57 8.25 14.69
N LEU A 48 7.31 8.67 14.81
CA LEU A 48 6.15 7.81 15.03
C LEU A 48 5.36 7.64 13.74
N ASN A 49 4.87 6.44 13.49
CA ASN A 49 3.94 6.16 12.39
C ASN A 49 2.74 5.37 12.92
N ASP A 50 1.56 5.89 12.71
CA ASP A 50 0.29 5.28 13.14
C ASP A 50 -0.34 4.36 12.06
N GLY A 51 0.31 4.22 10.92
CA GLY A 51 -0.18 3.43 9.80
C GLY A 51 -1.22 4.13 8.91
N THR A 52 -1.75 5.28 9.27
CA THR A 52 -2.75 6.00 8.47
C THR A 52 -2.15 6.78 7.31
N TYR A 53 -0.92 7.25 7.44
CA TYR A 53 -0.21 8.02 6.42
C TYR A 53 1.18 7.45 6.13
N PHE A 54 1.73 7.77 4.95
CA PHE A 54 3.05 7.27 4.57
C PHE A 54 4.19 7.94 5.34
N LYS A 55 4.09 9.25 5.57
CA LYS A 55 5.06 9.99 6.39
C LYS A 55 4.90 9.69 7.88
N ASN A 56 6.00 9.83 8.61
CA ASN A 56 6.02 9.76 10.07
C ASN A 56 5.80 11.16 10.66
N ILE A 57 5.29 11.22 11.88
CA ILE A 57 5.27 12.45 12.67
C ILE A 57 6.49 12.49 13.61
N GLN A 58 7.08 13.66 13.79
CA GLN A 58 8.16 13.86 14.75
C GLN A 58 7.59 14.17 16.13
N LEU A 59 7.97 13.36 17.11
CA LEU A 59 7.75 13.62 18.52
C LEU A 59 9.06 14.17 19.12
N VAL A 60 8.94 15.22 19.91
CA VAL A 60 10.08 15.81 20.64
C VAL A 60 9.84 15.62 22.13
N TYR A 61 10.71 14.87 22.79
CA TYR A 61 10.65 14.67 24.24
C TYR A 61 11.83 15.37 24.95
N ASP A 62 11.52 16.12 26.00
CA ASP A 62 12.47 16.96 26.74
C ASP A 62 12.60 16.45 28.16
N LYS A 63 13.85 16.29 28.62
CA LYS A 63 14.18 15.84 29.96
C LYS A 63 13.62 16.76 31.06
N ASN A 64 13.51 18.06 30.79
CA ASN A 64 12.93 19.02 31.72
C ASN A 64 11.42 18.86 31.88
N ILE A 65 10.72 18.27 30.89
CA ILE A 65 9.28 18.03 30.92
C ILE A 65 8.99 16.66 31.51
N LEU A 66 9.66 15.60 31.02
CA LEU A 66 9.42 14.22 31.45
C LEU A 66 10.10 13.86 32.78
N GLY A 67 11.17 14.57 33.16
CA GLY A 67 12.04 14.18 34.25
C GLY A 67 13.12 13.17 33.86
N ASP A 68 14.12 12.99 34.73
CA ASP A 68 15.30 12.16 34.43
C ASP A 68 14.96 10.69 34.18
N GLU A 69 14.09 10.11 35.01
CA GLU A 69 13.73 8.70 34.99
C GLU A 69 12.92 8.33 33.70
N GLU A 70 11.87 9.11 33.40
CA GLU A 70 11.04 8.83 32.24
C GLU A 70 11.79 9.15 30.94
N PHE A 71 12.60 10.22 30.90
CA PHE A 71 13.47 10.51 29.75
C PHE A 71 14.43 9.36 29.46
N ASP A 72 15.08 8.80 30.46
CA ASP A 72 15.98 7.67 30.31
C ASP A 72 15.25 6.45 29.76
N LYS A 73 14.10 6.11 30.32
CA LYS A 73 13.22 5.01 29.86
C LYS A 73 12.81 5.18 28.39
N VAL A 74 12.31 6.35 28.02
CA VAL A 74 11.88 6.67 26.63
C VAL A 74 13.06 6.60 25.67
N SER A 75 14.25 7.00 26.10
CA SER A 75 15.46 6.98 25.27
C SER A 75 15.87 5.57 24.81
N HIS A 76 15.39 4.53 25.49
CA HIS A 76 15.66 3.13 25.21
C HIS A 76 14.55 2.44 24.39
N TYR A 77 13.44 3.10 24.06
CA TYR A 77 12.41 2.52 23.21
C TYR A 77 12.94 2.20 21.81
N LEU A 78 12.79 0.96 21.41
CA LEU A 78 13.34 0.42 20.17
C LEU A 78 12.40 0.65 18.97
N THR A 79 12.96 0.58 17.77
CA THR A 79 12.16 0.55 16.53
C THR A 79 11.15 -0.60 16.57
N GLY A 80 9.88 -0.26 16.35
CA GLY A 80 8.77 -1.23 16.38
C GLY A 80 7.97 -1.24 17.69
N SER A 81 8.46 -0.62 18.77
CA SER A 81 7.66 -0.43 19.99
C SER A 81 6.39 0.36 19.69
N ALA A 82 5.29 0.01 20.33
CA ALA A 82 4.02 0.71 20.24
C ALA A 82 3.88 1.70 21.39
N LEU A 83 3.49 2.91 21.11
CA LEU A 83 3.39 4.03 22.06
C LEU A 83 2.00 4.67 22.00
N ASP A 84 1.51 5.10 23.17
CA ASP A 84 0.49 6.14 23.32
C ASP A 84 1.20 7.44 23.76
N VAL A 85 0.95 8.53 23.04
CA VAL A 85 1.67 9.80 23.22
C VAL A 85 0.69 10.97 23.29
N LYS A 86 0.79 11.74 24.37
CA LYS A 86 0.12 13.04 24.52
C LYS A 86 1.14 14.15 24.42
N GLY A 87 0.76 15.24 23.76
CA GLY A 87 1.64 16.36 23.64
C GLY A 87 1.04 17.58 22.97
N LYS A 88 1.83 18.65 22.94
CA LYS A 88 1.45 19.89 22.30
C LYS A 88 1.83 19.86 20.82
N PHE A 89 0.87 20.09 19.97
CA PHE A 89 1.08 20.25 18.54
C PHE A 89 1.71 21.61 18.23
N ILE A 90 2.82 21.63 17.51
CA ILE A 90 3.58 22.84 17.19
C ILE A 90 3.85 22.90 15.70
N LEU A 91 3.50 24.00 15.04
CA LEU A 91 3.90 24.26 13.67
C LEU A 91 5.37 24.67 13.59
N THR A 92 6.07 24.06 12.63
CA THR A 92 7.48 24.30 12.34
C THR A 92 7.69 24.57 10.85
N PRO A 93 7.12 25.68 10.29
CA PRO A 93 7.07 25.91 8.84
C PRO A 93 8.45 26.07 8.19
N GLU A 94 9.46 26.47 8.96
CA GLU A 94 10.84 26.61 8.49
C GLU A 94 11.65 25.31 8.59
N SER A 95 11.06 24.26 9.18
CA SER A 95 11.72 22.97 9.36
C SER A 95 11.40 22.02 8.20
N LYS A 96 12.15 20.93 8.12
CA LYS A 96 11.93 19.86 7.13
C LYS A 96 10.54 19.21 7.25
N GLN A 97 10.00 19.13 8.47
CA GLN A 97 8.61 18.75 8.73
C GLN A 97 7.82 20.01 9.09
N PRO A 98 6.59 20.16 8.60
CA PRO A 98 5.78 21.39 8.81
C PRO A 98 5.29 21.53 10.25
N PHE A 99 5.34 20.48 11.04
CA PHE A 99 4.91 20.42 12.44
C PHE A 99 5.59 19.31 13.22
N GLU A 100 5.52 19.38 14.55
CA GLU A 100 5.99 18.37 15.48
C GLU A 100 5.08 18.32 16.72
N VAL A 101 5.23 17.26 17.53
CA VAL A 101 4.54 17.10 18.81
C VAL A 101 5.55 17.21 19.94
N GLN A 102 5.42 18.22 20.81
CA GLN A 102 6.15 18.30 22.05
C GLN A 102 5.48 17.41 23.11
N VAL A 103 6.13 16.30 23.42
CA VAL A 103 5.60 15.26 24.30
C VAL A 103 5.43 15.77 25.72
N THR A 104 4.24 15.60 26.28
CA THR A 104 3.92 15.85 27.69
C THR A 104 3.76 14.55 28.48
N SER A 105 3.32 13.47 27.83
CA SER A 105 3.23 12.13 28.39
C SER A 105 3.45 11.09 27.27
N ILE A 106 4.04 9.95 27.64
CA ILE A 106 4.33 8.86 26.71
C ILE A 106 4.23 7.54 27.46
N GLU A 107 3.43 6.63 26.94
CA GLU A 107 3.24 5.30 27.50
C GLU A 107 3.67 4.22 26.49
N LEU A 108 4.31 3.18 27.01
CA LEU A 108 4.71 2.01 26.22
C LEU A 108 3.57 0.99 26.24
N GLU A 109 2.87 0.88 25.11
CA GLU A 109 1.77 -0.07 24.92
C GLU A 109 2.25 -1.47 24.50
N GLY A 110 3.34 -1.51 23.75
CA GLY A 110 3.93 -2.77 23.30
C GLY A 110 5.44 -2.65 23.10
N ASP A 111 6.17 -3.54 23.75
CA ASP A 111 7.62 -3.57 23.66
C ASP A 111 8.11 -4.48 22.55
N VAL A 112 9.33 -4.25 22.13
CA VAL A 112 10.12 -5.13 21.25
C VAL A 112 11.49 -5.35 21.88
N ASP A 113 12.02 -6.55 21.72
CA ASP A 113 13.36 -6.87 22.18
C ASP A 113 14.44 -6.63 21.09
N GLU A 114 15.71 -6.77 21.46
CA GLU A 114 16.85 -6.57 20.56
C GLU A 114 16.90 -7.57 19.39
N SER A 115 16.13 -8.67 19.45
CA SER A 115 16.03 -9.66 18.39
C SER A 115 15.10 -9.23 17.24
N TYR A 116 14.38 -8.10 17.41
CA TYR A 116 13.48 -7.58 16.38
C TYR A 116 14.20 -7.39 15.03
N PRO A 117 13.78 -8.06 13.95
CA PRO A 117 14.59 -8.18 12.75
C PRO A 117 14.76 -6.86 11.96
N LEU A 118 13.79 -5.94 12.07
CA LEU A 118 13.79 -4.67 11.32
C LEU A 118 14.59 -3.59 12.07
N GLN A 119 15.87 -3.86 12.29
CA GLN A 119 16.78 -2.88 12.86
C GLN A 119 17.07 -1.72 11.89
N LYS A 120 17.59 -0.59 12.40
CA LYS A 120 17.95 0.61 11.63
C LYS A 120 19.12 0.36 10.67
N LYS A 121 18.88 -0.46 9.63
CA LYS A 121 19.82 -0.77 8.54
C LYS A 121 19.06 -1.02 7.25
N ARG A 122 19.76 -0.97 6.11
CA ARG A 122 19.19 -1.37 4.84
C ARG A 122 18.98 -2.89 4.81
N HIS A 123 17.77 -3.31 4.48
CA HIS A 123 17.41 -4.71 4.27
C HIS A 123 17.29 -4.99 2.77
N SER A 124 17.83 -6.14 2.32
CA SER A 124 17.63 -6.58 0.93
C SER A 124 16.20 -7.12 0.73
N PHE A 125 15.74 -7.12 -0.51
CA PHE A 125 14.41 -7.67 -0.83
C PHE A 125 14.35 -9.19 -0.59
N GLU A 126 15.45 -9.89 -0.77
CA GLU A 126 15.59 -11.32 -0.48
C GLU A 126 15.33 -11.57 1.01
N TYR A 127 16.02 -10.85 1.88
CA TYR A 127 15.81 -10.96 3.32
C TYR A 127 14.37 -10.61 3.73
N LEU A 128 13.79 -9.57 3.14
CA LEU A 128 12.40 -9.17 3.44
C LEU A 128 11.36 -10.20 2.96
N ARG A 129 11.71 -11.07 2.02
CA ARG A 129 10.88 -12.23 1.65
C ARG A 129 10.93 -13.36 2.68
N GLU A 130 12.02 -13.51 3.41
CA GLU A 130 12.12 -14.48 4.51
C GLU A 130 11.28 -14.07 5.73
N ILE A 131 11.13 -12.76 5.96
CA ILE A 131 10.32 -12.19 7.05
C ILE A 131 9.06 -11.50 6.52
N GLN A 132 8.28 -12.18 5.70
CA GLN A 132 7.13 -11.61 4.97
C GLN A 132 6.11 -10.89 5.85
N HIS A 133 5.87 -11.40 7.06
CA HIS A 133 4.94 -10.83 8.04
C HIS A 133 5.41 -9.48 8.61
N LEU A 134 6.69 -9.15 8.52
CA LEU A 134 7.25 -7.87 8.97
C LEU A 134 7.52 -6.88 7.83
N ARG A 135 7.69 -7.36 6.60
CA ARG A 135 8.06 -6.49 5.47
C ARG A 135 7.12 -5.29 5.22
N PRO A 136 5.79 -5.35 5.51
CA PRO A 136 4.92 -4.19 5.36
C PRO A 136 5.30 -3.00 6.26
N ARG A 137 6.06 -3.26 7.32
CA ARG A 137 6.55 -2.21 8.23
C ARG A 137 7.75 -1.43 7.67
N THR A 138 8.39 -1.91 6.58
CA THR A 138 9.46 -1.18 5.88
C THR A 138 8.87 -0.12 4.95
N ASN A 139 9.59 0.99 4.74
CA ASN A 139 9.08 2.08 3.90
C ASN A 139 8.76 1.59 2.47
N THR A 140 9.63 0.75 1.87
CA THR A 140 9.41 0.26 0.51
C THR A 140 8.14 -0.56 0.38
N PHE A 141 7.93 -1.55 1.25
CA PHE A 141 6.73 -2.39 1.17
C PHE A 141 5.48 -1.69 1.71
N ASN A 142 5.62 -0.76 2.65
CA ASN A 142 4.52 0.11 3.04
C ASN A 142 4.01 0.90 1.83
N ALA A 143 4.92 1.57 1.10
CA ALA A 143 4.57 2.29 -0.12
C ALA A 143 3.95 1.37 -1.19
N VAL A 144 4.52 0.17 -1.42
CA VAL A 144 3.98 -0.82 -2.38
C VAL A 144 2.55 -1.21 -2.04
N PHE A 145 2.28 -1.56 -0.77
CA PHE A 145 0.94 -2.04 -0.40
C PHE A 145 -0.09 -0.91 -0.37
N ARG A 146 0.30 0.33 -0.01
CA ARG A 146 -0.57 1.50 -0.15
C ARG A 146 -0.92 1.77 -1.61
N LEU A 147 0.09 1.81 -2.48
CA LEU A 147 -0.11 2.00 -3.91
C LEU A 147 -1.01 0.91 -4.51
N ARG A 148 -0.77 -0.37 -4.17
CA ARG A 148 -1.63 -1.48 -4.64
C ARG A 148 -3.08 -1.32 -4.22
N SER A 149 -3.33 -0.89 -2.98
CA SER A 149 -4.68 -0.65 -2.47
C SER A 149 -5.39 0.44 -3.29
N VAL A 150 -4.73 1.59 -3.47
CA VAL A 150 -5.28 2.71 -4.24
C VAL A 150 -5.48 2.34 -5.71
N LEU A 151 -4.49 1.68 -6.33
CA LEU A 151 -4.58 1.24 -7.73
C LEU A 151 -5.71 0.23 -7.95
N SER A 152 -5.95 -0.68 -7.01
CA SER A 152 -7.08 -1.62 -7.12
C SER A 152 -8.42 -0.91 -7.15
N MET A 153 -8.58 0.15 -6.35
CA MET A 153 -9.78 0.98 -6.36
C MET A 153 -9.90 1.79 -7.66
N ALA A 154 -8.79 2.34 -8.16
CA ALA A 154 -8.76 3.07 -9.43
C ALA A 154 -9.26 2.20 -10.60
N ILE A 155 -8.83 0.94 -10.65
CA ILE A 155 -9.27 -0.03 -11.65
C ILE A 155 -10.79 -0.24 -11.57
N HIS A 156 -11.30 -0.50 -10.37
CA HIS A 156 -12.74 -0.66 -10.19
C HIS A 156 -13.51 0.60 -10.57
N GLU A 157 -13.04 1.77 -10.14
CA GLU A 157 -13.68 3.06 -10.46
C GLU A 157 -13.68 3.34 -11.96
N PHE A 158 -12.57 3.08 -12.65
CA PHE A 158 -12.48 3.24 -14.11
C PHE A 158 -13.55 2.43 -14.83
N PHE A 159 -13.64 1.14 -14.59
CA PHE A 159 -14.61 0.27 -15.28
C PHE A 159 -16.05 0.56 -14.86
N GLN A 160 -16.31 0.78 -13.58
CA GLN A 160 -17.66 1.08 -13.09
C GLN A 160 -18.20 2.41 -13.67
N ASN A 161 -17.35 3.43 -13.78
CA ASN A 161 -17.73 4.74 -14.35
C ASN A 161 -18.05 4.65 -15.85
N GLN A 162 -17.54 3.63 -16.55
CA GLN A 162 -17.88 3.35 -17.95
C GLN A 162 -19.05 2.38 -18.10
N GLY A 163 -19.66 1.94 -17.01
CA GLY A 163 -20.84 1.09 -17.02
C GLY A 163 -20.54 -0.41 -17.11
N PHE A 164 -19.29 -0.83 -16.98
CA PHE A 164 -18.94 -2.24 -16.94
C PHE A 164 -19.49 -2.92 -15.69
N VAL A 165 -19.93 -4.16 -15.82
CA VAL A 165 -20.36 -4.97 -14.68
C VAL A 165 -19.17 -5.80 -14.17
N TYR A 166 -18.84 -5.63 -12.90
CA TYR A 166 -17.83 -6.48 -12.24
C TYR A 166 -18.37 -7.88 -11.99
N VAL A 167 -17.63 -8.90 -12.42
CA VAL A 167 -17.96 -10.30 -12.21
C VAL A 167 -16.87 -10.97 -11.39
N HIS A 168 -17.24 -11.53 -10.25
CA HIS A 168 -16.35 -12.40 -9.48
C HIS A 168 -16.35 -13.81 -10.10
N THR A 169 -15.29 -14.14 -10.85
CA THR A 169 -15.16 -15.45 -11.50
C THR A 169 -14.66 -16.51 -10.52
N PRO A 170 -15.08 -17.79 -10.66
CA PRO A 170 -14.65 -18.85 -9.77
C PRO A 170 -13.14 -19.10 -9.80
N VAL A 171 -12.53 -19.21 -8.63
CA VAL A 171 -11.12 -19.63 -8.47
C VAL A 171 -10.99 -21.14 -8.67
N LEU A 172 -11.96 -21.93 -8.18
CA LEU A 172 -12.03 -23.37 -8.40
C LEU A 172 -12.80 -23.67 -9.68
N THR A 173 -12.14 -24.30 -10.64
CA THR A 173 -12.71 -24.57 -11.96
C THR A 173 -12.42 -25.96 -12.44
N GLY A 174 -13.26 -26.49 -13.32
CA GLY A 174 -13.03 -27.75 -14.05
C GLY A 174 -12.46 -27.55 -15.45
N ILE A 175 -12.29 -26.31 -15.90
CA ILE A 175 -11.82 -25.91 -17.23
C ILE A 175 -10.72 -24.86 -17.12
N THR A 176 -9.87 -24.79 -18.12
CA THR A 176 -8.86 -23.75 -18.26
C THR A 176 -8.77 -23.30 -19.71
N CYS A 177 -8.43 -22.03 -19.95
CA CYS A 177 -8.18 -21.47 -21.27
C CYS A 177 -6.68 -21.22 -21.52
N GLU A 178 -5.85 -21.27 -20.50
CA GLU A 178 -4.46 -20.81 -20.53
C GLU A 178 -3.50 -21.98 -20.24
N GLY A 179 -3.27 -22.86 -21.24
CA GLY A 179 -2.27 -23.92 -21.15
C GLY A 179 -2.62 -25.10 -20.23
N ASP A 180 -1.69 -26.03 -20.09
CA ASP A 180 -1.87 -27.28 -19.35
C ASP A 180 -1.22 -27.26 -17.94
N ASP A 181 -0.37 -26.26 -17.66
CA ASP A 181 0.39 -26.17 -16.41
C ASP A 181 -0.42 -25.48 -15.30
N MET A 182 -1.35 -26.24 -14.71
CA MET A 182 -2.28 -25.75 -13.69
C MET A 182 -2.08 -26.46 -12.35
N PHE A 183 -2.36 -25.76 -11.27
CA PHE A 183 -2.44 -26.37 -9.96
C PHE A 183 -3.71 -27.21 -9.82
N HIS A 184 -3.53 -28.49 -9.42
CA HIS A 184 -4.63 -29.39 -9.13
C HIS A 184 -5.08 -29.26 -7.69
N VAL A 185 -6.39 -29.15 -7.47
CA VAL A 185 -6.99 -29.09 -6.15
C VAL A 185 -7.50 -30.49 -5.79
N THR A 186 -6.97 -31.03 -4.69
CA THR A 186 -7.41 -32.29 -4.11
C THR A 186 -7.71 -32.09 -2.63
N THR A 187 -8.62 -32.93 -2.10
CA THR A 187 -8.83 -33.02 -0.65
C THR A 187 -7.71 -33.85 0.00
N LYS A 188 -7.69 -33.89 1.32
CA LYS A 188 -6.73 -34.66 2.09
C LYS A 188 -6.78 -36.16 1.78
N ASP A 189 -7.95 -36.67 1.46
CA ASP A 189 -8.17 -38.06 1.04
C ASP A 189 -7.95 -38.16 -0.46
N LYS A 190 -6.76 -38.63 -0.84
CA LYS A 190 -6.19 -38.53 -2.20
C LYS A 190 -6.96 -39.23 -3.34
N ASP A 191 -7.89 -40.11 -3.01
CA ASP A 191 -8.62 -40.93 -4.01
C ASP A 191 -10.00 -40.33 -4.35
N ASP A 192 -10.39 -39.24 -3.72
CA ASP A 192 -11.71 -38.62 -3.94
C ASP A 192 -11.56 -37.26 -4.63
N ALA A 193 -12.04 -37.18 -5.85
CA ALA A 193 -12.30 -35.90 -6.51
C ALA A 193 -13.48 -35.26 -5.77
N TYR A 194 -13.23 -34.31 -4.89
CA TYR A 194 -14.24 -33.64 -4.05
C TYR A 194 -15.53 -33.27 -4.81
N PHE A 195 -15.37 -32.80 -6.06
CA PHE A 195 -16.50 -32.49 -6.95
C PHE A 195 -16.86 -33.65 -7.93
N GLY A 196 -16.39 -34.86 -7.70
CA GLY A 196 -16.58 -35.98 -8.63
C GLY A 196 -15.83 -35.84 -9.96
N ARG A 197 -14.96 -34.86 -10.10
CA ARG A 197 -14.15 -34.56 -11.29
C ARG A 197 -12.89 -33.78 -10.95
N LYS A 198 -11.94 -33.77 -11.90
CA LYS A 198 -10.72 -32.97 -11.79
C LYS A 198 -11.06 -31.49 -11.56
N THR A 199 -10.43 -30.89 -10.56
CA THR A 199 -10.59 -29.49 -10.20
C THR A 199 -9.23 -28.81 -10.18
N LEU A 200 -9.18 -27.59 -10.68
CA LEU A 200 -7.99 -26.77 -10.86
C LEU A 200 -8.16 -25.44 -10.15
N LEU A 201 -7.03 -24.79 -9.82
CA LEU A 201 -7.04 -23.32 -9.60
C LEU A 201 -7.06 -22.62 -10.95
N SER A 202 -7.89 -21.59 -11.09
CA SER A 202 -8.08 -20.89 -12.36
C SER A 202 -6.82 -20.13 -12.78
N GLY A 203 -6.42 -20.32 -14.04
CA GLY A 203 -5.32 -19.58 -14.67
C GLY A 203 -5.75 -18.27 -15.35
N SER A 204 -7.07 -18.06 -15.48
CA SER A 204 -7.71 -16.88 -16.04
C SER A 204 -9.21 -16.91 -15.71
N GLY A 205 -9.81 -15.75 -15.53
CA GLY A 205 -11.26 -15.61 -15.41
C GLY A 205 -12.00 -15.54 -16.74
N GLN A 206 -11.28 -15.45 -17.87
CA GLN A 206 -11.81 -15.15 -19.19
C GLN A 206 -13.00 -16.02 -19.60
N ILE A 207 -12.86 -17.35 -19.65
CA ILE A 207 -13.94 -18.26 -20.07
C ILE A 207 -15.22 -18.06 -19.24
N HIS A 208 -15.06 -17.75 -17.96
CA HIS A 208 -16.20 -17.51 -17.08
C HIS A 208 -16.84 -16.15 -17.37
N VAL A 209 -16.04 -15.08 -17.48
CA VAL A 209 -16.55 -13.73 -17.64
C VAL A 209 -17.17 -13.50 -19.04
N GLU A 210 -16.64 -14.13 -20.10
CA GLU A 210 -17.23 -14.09 -21.44
C GLU A 210 -18.70 -14.50 -21.47
N SER A 211 -19.08 -15.49 -20.66
CA SER A 211 -20.48 -15.91 -20.59
C SER A 211 -21.41 -14.82 -20.06
N PHE A 212 -20.91 -13.93 -19.22
CA PHE A 212 -21.66 -12.79 -18.70
C PHE A 212 -21.76 -11.64 -19.70
N CYS A 213 -20.82 -11.54 -20.64
CA CYS A 213 -20.88 -10.59 -21.73
C CYS A 213 -22.16 -10.72 -22.57
N LEU A 214 -22.66 -11.93 -22.73
CA LEU A 214 -23.93 -12.20 -23.44
C LEU A 214 -25.17 -11.67 -22.70
N ALA A 215 -25.04 -11.31 -21.43
CA ALA A 215 -26.15 -10.78 -20.62
C ALA A 215 -25.97 -9.29 -20.31
N PHE A 216 -24.73 -8.84 -20.11
CA PHE A 216 -24.42 -7.49 -19.59
C PHE A 216 -23.68 -6.62 -20.61
N ARG A 217 -23.27 -7.14 -21.74
CA ARG A 217 -22.51 -6.49 -22.81
C ARG A 217 -21.08 -6.20 -22.46
N ASP A 218 -20.82 -5.33 -21.45
CA ASP A 218 -19.50 -4.90 -21.05
C ASP A 218 -19.27 -5.34 -19.60
N VAL A 219 -18.30 -6.24 -19.40
CA VAL A 219 -18.01 -6.89 -18.12
C VAL A 219 -16.51 -6.89 -17.85
N TYR A 220 -16.12 -7.04 -16.61
CA TYR A 220 -14.74 -7.31 -16.26
C TYR A 220 -14.63 -8.19 -15.02
N THR A 221 -13.56 -8.96 -14.95
CA THR A 221 -13.10 -9.59 -13.71
C THR A 221 -11.79 -8.98 -13.28
N PHE A 222 -11.58 -8.90 -11.99
CA PHE A 222 -10.32 -8.49 -11.38
C PHE A 222 -10.08 -9.36 -10.15
N GLY A 223 -9.19 -10.32 -10.27
CA GLY A 223 -9.05 -11.35 -9.26
C GLY A 223 -7.80 -12.20 -9.39
N PRO A 224 -7.57 -13.09 -8.41
CA PRO A 224 -6.38 -13.95 -8.38
C PRO A 224 -6.46 -15.04 -9.45
N THR A 225 -5.30 -15.27 -10.08
CA THR A 225 -5.06 -16.34 -11.06
C THR A 225 -3.82 -17.12 -10.68
N PHE A 226 -3.75 -18.37 -11.12
CA PHE A 226 -2.74 -19.34 -10.69
C PHE A 226 -2.20 -20.11 -11.88
N ARG A 227 -0.88 -20.08 -12.06
CA ARG A 227 -0.18 -20.86 -13.10
C ARG A 227 0.99 -21.60 -12.49
N SER A 228 1.17 -22.87 -12.85
CA SER A 228 2.17 -23.75 -12.24
C SER A 228 3.43 -23.93 -13.09
N GLU A 229 3.59 -23.15 -14.15
CA GLU A 229 4.79 -23.22 -14.99
C GLU A 229 6.04 -22.96 -14.16
N LYS A 230 7.03 -23.80 -14.37
CA LYS A 230 8.34 -23.66 -13.75
C LYS A 230 9.15 -22.58 -14.45
N SER A 231 8.84 -21.33 -14.18
CA SER A 231 9.55 -20.17 -14.72
C SER A 231 10.42 -19.52 -13.65
N ASN A 232 11.67 -19.26 -13.97
CA ASN A 232 12.62 -18.59 -13.09
C ASN A 232 12.97 -17.19 -13.64
N THR A 233 11.96 -16.37 -13.83
CA THR A 233 12.11 -14.98 -14.29
C THR A 233 11.67 -13.99 -13.22
N ARG A 234 12.01 -12.72 -13.42
CA ARG A 234 11.60 -11.64 -12.49
C ARG A 234 10.12 -11.26 -12.59
N THR A 235 9.46 -11.66 -13.66
CA THR A 235 8.09 -11.24 -14.02
C THR A 235 7.05 -12.35 -13.88
N HIS A 236 7.46 -13.60 -13.62
CA HIS A 236 6.53 -14.71 -13.42
C HIS A 236 6.33 -14.99 -11.93
N ALA A 237 5.08 -15.09 -11.56
CA ALA A 237 4.64 -15.53 -10.23
C ALA A 237 3.60 -16.64 -10.40
N SER A 238 3.57 -17.60 -9.47
CA SER A 238 2.57 -18.67 -9.51
C SER A 238 1.17 -18.23 -9.08
N GLU A 239 1.06 -17.09 -8.42
CA GLU A 239 -0.18 -16.41 -8.06
C GLU A 239 -0.05 -14.93 -8.39
N PHE A 240 -1.00 -14.39 -9.14
CA PHE A 240 -1.05 -12.98 -9.51
C PHE A 240 -2.49 -12.56 -9.78
N TRP A 241 -2.75 -11.26 -9.82
CA TRP A 241 -4.06 -10.73 -10.15
C TRP A 241 -4.10 -10.27 -11.59
N MET A 242 -5.20 -10.61 -12.28
CA MET A 242 -5.46 -10.16 -13.65
C MET A 242 -6.69 -9.27 -13.69
N ILE A 243 -6.66 -8.31 -14.61
CA ILE A 243 -7.80 -7.50 -15.04
C ILE A 243 -8.16 -7.99 -16.43
N GLU A 244 -9.37 -8.49 -16.59
CA GLU A 244 -9.81 -9.15 -17.80
C GLU A 244 -11.18 -8.56 -18.20
N PRO A 245 -11.22 -7.42 -18.94
CA PRO A 245 -12.44 -6.88 -19.50
C PRO A 245 -12.86 -7.67 -20.73
N GLU A 246 -14.17 -7.79 -20.92
CA GLU A 246 -14.80 -8.37 -22.10
C GLU A 246 -15.89 -7.43 -22.61
N ILE A 247 -15.86 -7.14 -23.90
CA ILE A 247 -16.73 -6.14 -24.54
C ILE A 247 -17.46 -6.78 -25.72
N ALA A 248 -18.76 -6.88 -25.65
CA ALA A 248 -19.54 -7.37 -26.79
C ALA A 248 -19.61 -6.31 -27.91
N PHE A 249 -19.57 -6.77 -29.15
CA PHE A 249 -19.65 -5.95 -30.37
C PHE A 249 -18.47 -4.98 -30.57
N ALA A 250 -17.37 -5.18 -29.88
CA ALA A 250 -16.14 -4.41 -30.01
C ALA A 250 -15.19 -5.08 -31.02
N ASP A 251 -14.34 -4.29 -31.64
CA ASP A 251 -13.22 -4.76 -32.44
C ASP A 251 -11.88 -4.48 -31.75
N LEU A 252 -10.77 -4.75 -32.44
CA LEU A 252 -9.43 -4.56 -31.89
C LEU A 252 -9.12 -3.08 -31.58
N ASP A 253 -9.60 -2.14 -32.39
CA ASP A 253 -9.38 -0.72 -32.20
C ASP A 253 -10.12 -0.21 -30.95
N ASP A 254 -11.32 -0.75 -30.67
CA ASP A 254 -12.06 -0.46 -29.45
C ASP A 254 -11.33 -0.97 -28.20
N ASP A 255 -10.80 -2.20 -28.24
CA ASP A 255 -10.05 -2.80 -27.14
C ASP A 255 -8.75 -2.02 -26.87
N MET A 256 -8.02 -1.65 -27.93
CA MET A 256 -6.81 -0.83 -27.81
C MET A 256 -7.10 0.53 -27.16
N SER A 257 -8.20 1.17 -27.52
CA SER A 257 -8.64 2.44 -26.94
C SER A 257 -8.97 2.28 -25.44
N LEU A 258 -9.67 1.22 -25.07
CA LEU A 258 -9.97 0.92 -23.67
C LEU A 258 -8.69 0.70 -22.84
N ILE A 259 -7.71 -0.01 -23.39
CA ILE A 259 -6.41 -0.24 -22.71
C ILE A 259 -5.69 1.08 -22.47
N GLU A 260 -5.60 1.95 -23.49
CA GLU A 260 -4.97 3.26 -23.38
C GLU A 260 -5.64 4.12 -22.30
N ASP A 261 -6.96 4.18 -22.32
CA ASP A 261 -7.75 4.94 -21.33
C ASP A 261 -7.56 4.39 -19.92
N CYS A 262 -7.60 3.07 -19.74
CA CYS A 262 -7.42 2.41 -18.45
C CYS A 262 -6.01 2.69 -17.86
N VAL A 263 -4.96 2.51 -18.65
CA VAL A 263 -3.57 2.75 -18.21
C VAL A 263 -3.37 4.22 -17.88
N THR A 264 -3.87 5.12 -18.73
CA THR A 264 -3.77 6.58 -18.51
C THR A 264 -4.51 6.99 -17.25
N TYR A 265 -5.73 6.49 -17.05
CA TYR A 265 -6.53 6.74 -15.85
C TYR A 265 -5.80 6.27 -14.58
N CYS A 266 -5.33 5.02 -14.57
CA CYS A 266 -4.62 4.46 -13.42
C CYS A 266 -3.34 5.23 -13.06
N ILE A 267 -2.57 5.69 -14.06
CA ILE A 267 -1.38 6.51 -13.82
C ILE A 267 -1.77 7.84 -13.18
N LYS A 268 -2.74 8.57 -13.75
CA LYS A 268 -3.22 9.83 -13.18
C LYS A 268 -3.71 9.65 -11.75
N TYR A 269 -4.53 8.63 -11.53
CA TYR A 269 -5.11 8.35 -10.22
C TYR A 269 -4.06 8.13 -9.13
N VAL A 270 -3.01 7.34 -9.41
CA VAL A 270 -1.95 7.11 -8.42
C VAL A 270 -1.03 8.32 -8.22
N LEU A 271 -0.79 9.12 -9.25
CA LEU A 271 -0.03 10.37 -9.11
C LEU A 271 -0.76 11.38 -8.23
N GLU A 272 -2.08 11.43 -8.30
CA GLU A 272 -2.92 12.32 -7.50
C GLU A 272 -3.15 11.80 -6.06
N ASN A 273 -3.33 10.49 -5.88
CA ASN A 273 -3.75 9.91 -4.60
C ASN A 273 -2.62 9.25 -3.79
N CYS A 274 -1.42 9.09 -4.38
CA CYS A 274 -0.24 8.46 -3.76
C CYS A 274 1.02 9.31 -3.92
N GLU A 275 0.91 10.64 -3.81
CA GLU A 275 2.00 11.57 -4.10
C GLU A 275 3.28 11.26 -3.31
N GLU A 276 3.16 10.97 -2.01
CA GLU A 276 4.30 10.73 -1.15
C GLU A 276 4.97 9.38 -1.43
N GLU A 277 4.18 8.34 -1.68
CA GLU A 277 4.66 7.02 -2.09
C GLU A 277 5.35 7.09 -3.45
N MET A 278 4.79 7.84 -4.42
CA MET A 278 5.39 8.02 -5.74
C MET A 278 6.69 8.82 -5.68
N LYS A 279 6.77 9.87 -4.86
CA LYS A 279 8.03 10.58 -4.55
C LYS A 279 9.07 9.64 -3.93
N PHE A 280 8.65 8.79 -2.99
CA PHE A 280 9.53 7.81 -2.38
C PHE A 280 10.08 6.82 -3.41
N PHE A 281 9.25 6.24 -4.27
CA PHE A 281 9.70 5.33 -5.33
C PHE A 281 10.68 6.00 -6.27
N ASN A 282 10.37 7.23 -6.70
CA ASN A 282 11.25 7.98 -7.60
C ASN A 282 12.62 8.28 -6.97
N ASN A 283 12.66 8.59 -5.68
CA ASN A 283 13.91 8.96 -5.02
C ASN A 283 14.78 7.75 -4.61
N PHE A 284 14.15 6.63 -4.24
CA PHE A 284 14.86 5.52 -3.57
C PHE A 284 14.83 4.19 -4.34
N VAL A 285 13.95 4.03 -5.32
CA VAL A 285 13.79 2.78 -6.07
C VAL A 285 14.18 2.97 -7.54
N ASP A 286 13.56 3.93 -8.24
CA ASP A 286 13.82 4.21 -9.65
C ASP A 286 13.69 5.71 -9.93
N LYS A 287 14.83 6.37 -10.10
CA LYS A 287 14.92 7.83 -10.30
C LYS A 287 14.29 8.34 -11.59
N THR A 288 13.91 7.46 -12.50
CA THR A 288 13.27 7.80 -13.78
C THR A 288 11.77 7.54 -13.79
N LEU A 289 11.21 7.06 -12.67
CA LEU A 289 9.82 6.61 -12.60
C LEU A 289 8.83 7.72 -12.99
N LEU A 290 8.92 8.88 -12.35
CA LEU A 290 7.98 9.98 -12.62
C LEU A 290 8.12 10.52 -14.03
N ASP A 291 9.33 10.61 -14.57
CA ASP A 291 9.58 11.05 -15.96
C ASP A 291 8.94 10.07 -16.96
N ARG A 292 9.08 8.76 -16.72
CA ARG A 292 8.44 7.74 -17.57
C ARG A 292 6.93 7.80 -17.52
N LEU A 293 6.33 7.92 -16.34
CA LEU A 293 4.88 8.02 -16.20
C LEU A 293 4.34 9.29 -16.87
N ASN A 294 5.01 10.43 -16.69
CA ASN A 294 4.65 11.66 -17.36
C ASN A 294 4.82 11.55 -18.89
N HIS A 295 5.83 10.83 -19.36
CA HIS A 295 5.99 10.58 -20.81
C HIS A 295 4.80 9.80 -21.36
N VAL A 296 4.36 8.73 -20.69
CA VAL A 296 3.15 7.95 -21.07
C VAL A 296 1.91 8.83 -21.12
N LEU A 297 1.71 9.71 -20.14
CA LEU A 297 0.55 10.61 -20.11
C LEU A 297 0.53 11.67 -21.21
N ASN A 298 1.69 12.04 -21.74
CA ASN A 298 1.84 13.13 -22.71
C ASN A 298 2.14 12.64 -24.13
N THR A 299 2.21 11.32 -24.36
CA THR A 299 2.52 10.73 -25.66
C THR A 299 1.42 9.77 -26.06
N PRO A 300 0.77 9.93 -27.22
CA PRO A 300 -0.23 8.98 -27.70
C PRO A 300 0.38 7.57 -27.82
N PHE A 301 -0.39 6.57 -27.49
CA PHE A 301 0.02 5.19 -27.69
C PHE A 301 0.14 4.91 -29.20
N THR A 302 1.22 4.25 -29.58
CA THR A 302 1.41 3.75 -30.94
C THR A 302 1.51 2.24 -30.88
N ILE A 303 0.72 1.58 -31.73
CA ILE A 303 0.76 0.14 -31.87
C ILE A 303 1.57 -0.16 -33.12
N ALA A 304 2.64 -0.96 -32.95
CA ALA A 304 3.54 -1.37 -34.00
C ALA A 304 3.26 -2.81 -34.45
#